data_2d6ce351773d515e36d49fa279321327
#
_entry.id   2d6ce351773d515e36d49fa279321327
#
_cell.length_a   1.000
_cell.length_b   1.000
_cell.length_c   1.000
_cell.angle_alpha   90.00
_cell.angle_beta   90.00
_cell.angle_gamma   90.00
#
_symmetry.space_group_name_H-M   'P 1'
#
loop_
_entity.id
_entity.type
_entity.pdbx_description
1 polymer ?
#
loop_
_entity_poly.entity_id
_entity_poly.type
_entity_poly.pdbx_seq_one_letter_code
_entity_poly.pdbx_strand_id
1 'polypeptide(L)'
;MNFIKGIIFTIISAFVFGFTPILAKLTYDGGNNAITLTFLRALLGLPFLYAGMRKNHTPMKITKREFFHFIVLSFLGIGITTTALYASYNYISVGMATTIHFIYPCVVYFICILFFKEKK
;
A
#
# COMPACT_ATOMS: atom_id res chain seq x y z
N MET A 1 -6.13 23.33 -5.59
CA MET A 1 -5.79 22.89 -4.20
C MET A 1 -4.60 23.73 -3.77
N ASN A 2 -4.67 24.42 -2.65
CA ASN A 2 -3.59 25.31 -2.24
C ASN A 2 -2.31 24.50 -1.97
N PHE A 3 -1.17 24.92 -2.51
CA PHE A 3 0.15 24.28 -2.39
C PHE A 3 0.47 23.86 -0.93
N ILE A 4 0.21 24.76 0.02
CA ILE A 4 0.40 24.52 1.45
C ILE A 4 -0.42 23.35 1.97
N LYS A 5 -1.70 23.24 1.55
CA LYS A 5 -2.54 22.09 1.92
C LYS A 5 -1.97 20.76 1.39
N GLY A 6 -1.43 20.77 0.17
CA GLY A 6 -0.76 19.60 -0.39
C GLY A 6 0.44 19.15 0.44
N ILE A 7 1.30 20.09 0.85
CA ILE A 7 2.45 19.80 1.72
C ILE A 7 2.00 19.21 3.06
N ILE A 8 1.01 19.82 3.71
CA ILE A 8 0.51 19.32 5.01
C ILE A 8 -0.01 17.89 4.88
N PHE A 9 -0.83 17.61 3.85
CA PHE A 9 -1.34 16.24 3.62
C PHE A 9 -0.21 15.24 3.34
N THR A 10 0.83 15.64 2.61
CA THR A 10 1.99 14.79 2.34
C THR A 10 2.74 14.47 3.63
N ILE A 11 2.98 15.45 4.49
CA ILE A 11 3.66 15.24 5.79
C ILE A 11 2.83 14.31 6.68
N ILE A 12 1.53 14.54 6.81
CA ILE A 12 0.65 13.67 7.60
C ILE A 12 0.65 12.25 7.04
N SER A 13 0.55 12.09 5.72
CA SER A 13 0.61 10.79 5.06
C SER A 13 1.92 10.06 5.33
N ALA A 14 3.05 10.75 5.20
CA ALA A 14 4.38 10.18 5.47
C ALA A 14 4.50 9.70 6.93
N PHE A 15 3.99 10.49 7.90
CA PHE A 15 3.98 10.11 9.30
C PHE A 15 3.14 8.86 9.55
N VAL A 16 1.92 8.80 9.01
CA VAL A 16 1.03 7.63 9.13
C VAL A 16 1.66 6.39 8.48
N PHE A 17 2.27 6.54 7.31
CA PHE A 17 2.97 5.44 6.64
C PHE A 17 4.17 4.93 7.44
N GLY A 18 4.96 5.83 8.04
CA GLY A 18 6.09 5.45 8.89
C GLY A 18 5.67 4.76 10.18
N PHE A 19 4.50 5.10 10.73
CA PHE A 19 3.99 4.50 11.97
C PHE A 19 3.36 3.11 11.75
N THR A 20 2.83 2.86 10.55
CA THR A 20 2.15 1.61 10.21
C THR A 20 2.99 0.33 10.42
N PRO A 21 4.28 0.27 10.01
CA PRO A 21 5.12 -0.91 10.25
C PRO A 21 5.36 -1.21 11.72
N ILE A 22 5.45 -0.17 12.56
CA ILE A 22 5.63 -0.31 14.01
C ILE A 22 4.39 -0.97 14.62
N LEU A 23 3.19 -0.50 14.26
CA LEU A 23 1.94 -1.11 14.69
C LEU A 23 1.82 -2.56 14.22
N ALA A 24 2.22 -2.84 12.97
CA ALA A 24 2.22 -4.19 12.43
C ALA A 24 3.09 -5.14 13.28
N LYS A 25 4.29 -4.69 13.69
CA LYS A 25 5.17 -5.49 14.56
C LYS A 25 4.56 -5.76 15.93
N LEU A 26 3.95 -4.75 16.54
CA LEU A 26 3.27 -4.91 17.84
C LEU A 26 2.15 -5.96 17.79
N THR A 27 1.44 -6.09 16.66
CA THR A 27 0.39 -7.11 16.52
C THR A 27 0.96 -8.53 16.40
N TYR A 28 2.21 -8.69 15.97
CA TYR A 28 2.88 -10.00 15.93
C TYR A 28 3.24 -10.49 17.33
N ASP A 29 3.64 -9.60 18.21
CA ASP A 29 3.90 -9.94 19.61
C ASP A 29 2.63 -10.45 20.32
N GLY A 30 1.45 -10.08 19.79
CA GLY A 30 0.13 -10.60 20.19
C GLY A 30 -0.30 -11.93 19.53
N GLY A 31 0.58 -12.60 18.79
CA GLY A 31 0.31 -13.91 18.15
C GLY A 31 -0.34 -13.86 16.77
N ASN A 32 -0.46 -12.68 16.14
CA ASN A 32 -0.95 -12.55 14.77
C ASN A 32 0.10 -12.96 13.73
N ASN A 33 -0.38 -13.36 12.54
CA ASN A 33 0.48 -13.64 11.40
C ASN A 33 0.29 -12.61 10.26
N ALA A 34 1.22 -12.63 9.29
CA ALA A 34 1.24 -11.70 8.15
C ALA A 34 -0.05 -11.73 7.33
N ILE A 35 -0.64 -12.91 7.14
CA ILE A 35 -1.86 -13.10 6.33
C ILE A 35 -3.05 -12.47 7.04
N THR A 36 -3.23 -12.77 8.34
CA THR A 36 -4.32 -12.20 9.15
C THR A 36 -4.23 -10.69 9.21
N LEU A 37 -3.03 -10.15 9.41
CA LEU A 37 -2.81 -8.70 9.47
C LEU A 37 -3.15 -8.01 8.13
N THR A 38 -2.71 -8.59 7.01
CA THR A 38 -3.01 -8.06 5.67
C THR A 38 -4.51 -8.08 5.40
N PHE A 39 -5.18 -9.18 5.75
CA PHE A 39 -6.62 -9.33 5.58
C PHE A 39 -7.42 -8.33 6.43
N LEU A 40 -7.13 -8.22 7.72
CA LEU A 40 -7.81 -7.28 8.63
C LEU A 40 -7.61 -5.83 8.20
N ARG A 41 -6.41 -5.47 7.79
CA ARG A 41 -6.12 -4.13 7.27
C ARG A 41 -6.95 -3.80 6.04
N ALA A 42 -7.04 -4.73 5.08
CA ALA A 42 -7.86 -4.56 3.90
C ALA A 42 -9.35 -4.45 4.25
N LEU A 43 -9.84 -5.33 5.13
CA LEU A 43 -11.24 -5.34 5.57
C LEU A 43 -11.63 -4.04 6.27
N LEU A 44 -10.80 -3.54 7.19
CA LEU A 44 -11.04 -2.29 7.90
C LEU A 44 -10.96 -1.06 6.99
N GLY A 45 -10.18 -1.11 5.91
CA GLY A 45 -10.08 -0.04 4.92
C GLY A 45 -11.33 0.10 4.05
N LEU A 46 -12.06 -1.00 3.79
CA LEU A 46 -13.21 -1.00 2.88
C LEU A 46 -14.31 0.02 3.22
N PRO A 47 -14.81 0.15 4.47
CA PRO A 47 -15.87 1.10 4.79
C PRO A 47 -15.45 2.55 4.58
N PHE A 48 -14.18 2.88 4.84
CA PHE A 48 -13.65 4.23 4.61
C PHE A 48 -13.56 4.56 3.11
N LEU A 49 -13.10 3.61 2.30
CA LEU A 49 -13.05 3.74 0.83
C LEU A 49 -14.46 3.86 0.26
N TYR A 50 -15.39 3.03 0.71
CA TYR A 50 -16.80 3.08 0.29
C TYR A 50 -17.45 4.44 0.62
N ALA A 51 -17.25 4.94 1.85
CA ALA A 51 -17.75 6.24 2.27
C ALA A 51 -17.16 7.37 1.41
N GLY A 52 -15.86 7.31 1.10
CA GLY A 52 -15.18 8.27 0.23
C GLY A 52 -15.73 8.27 -1.20
N MET A 53 -15.95 7.09 -1.77
CA MET A 53 -16.56 6.94 -3.11
C MET A 53 -17.98 7.51 -3.16
N ARG A 54 -18.78 7.20 -2.15
CA ARG A 54 -20.16 7.70 -2.06
C ARG A 54 -20.23 9.21 -1.92
N LYS A 55 -19.34 9.80 -1.12
CA LYS A 55 -19.25 11.27 -0.95
C LYS A 55 -18.87 11.97 -2.25
N ASN A 56 -18.01 11.37 -3.05
CA ASN A 56 -17.54 11.94 -4.32
C ASN A 56 -18.42 11.58 -5.52
N HIS A 57 -19.59 10.95 -5.30
CA HIS A 57 -20.50 10.50 -6.36
C HIS A 57 -19.81 9.66 -7.46
N THR A 58 -18.77 8.92 -7.12
CA THR A 58 -18.02 8.11 -8.08
C THR A 58 -18.87 6.90 -8.51
N PRO A 59 -19.17 6.71 -9.80
CA PRO A 59 -20.00 5.59 -10.24
C PRO A 59 -19.24 4.27 -10.04
N MET A 60 -19.90 3.28 -9.42
CA MET A 60 -19.36 1.93 -9.22
C MET A 60 -19.63 1.00 -10.43
N LYS A 61 -19.69 1.56 -11.65
CA LYS A 61 -19.88 0.75 -12.85
C LYS A 61 -18.54 0.21 -13.31
N ILE A 62 -18.31 -1.08 -13.07
CA ILE A 62 -17.08 -1.77 -13.47
C ILE A 62 -17.47 -2.87 -14.47
N THR A 63 -16.78 -2.91 -15.59
CA THR A 63 -16.93 -3.98 -16.60
C THR A 63 -16.32 -5.28 -16.05
N LYS A 64 -16.83 -6.45 -16.44
CA LYS A 64 -16.29 -7.76 -16.02
C LYS A 64 -14.79 -7.92 -16.27
N ARG A 65 -14.31 -7.37 -17.41
CA ARG A 65 -12.88 -7.38 -17.76
C ARG A 65 -12.04 -6.53 -16.80
N GLU A 66 -12.51 -5.34 -16.46
CA GLU A 66 -11.84 -4.45 -15.48
C GLU A 66 -11.83 -5.09 -14.10
N PHE A 67 -12.93 -5.70 -13.67
CA PHE A 67 -13.02 -6.41 -12.41
C PHE A 67 -11.97 -7.53 -12.29
N PHE A 68 -11.80 -8.33 -13.35
CA PHE A 68 -10.76 -9.36 -13.38
C PHE A 68 -9.36 -8.77 -13.28
N HIS A 69 -9.05 -7.69 -14.01
CA HIS A 69 -7.77 -7.01 -13.91
C HIS A 69 -7.52 -6.45 -12.51
N PHE A 70 -8.55 -5.88 -11.86
CA PHE A 70 -8.43 -5.40 -10.48
C PHE A 70 -8.15 -6.54 -9.48
N ILE A 71 -8.78 -7.70 -9.64
CA ILE A 71 -8.49 -8.86 -8.78
C ILE A 71 -7.03 -9.30 -8.94
N VAL A 72 -6.57 -9.48 -10.18
CA VAL A 72 -5.19 -9.89 -10.46
C VAL A 72 -4.20 -8.86 -9.90
N LEU A 73 -4.42 -7.58 -10.18
CA LEU A 73 -3.54 -6.50 -9.72
C LEU A 73 -3.52 -6.38 -8.18
N SER A 74 -4.68 -6.53 -7.53
CA SER A 74 -4.78 -6.47 -6.07
C SER A 74 -4.11 -7.67 -5.41
N PHE A 75 -4.31 -8.87 -5.95
CA PHE A 75 -3.74 -10.09 -5.38
C PHE A 75 -2.22 -10.14 -5.58
N LEU A 76 -1.73 -9.96 -6.81
CA LEU A 76 -0.31 -10.02 -7.13
C LEU A 76 0.45 -8.78 -6.66
N GLY A 77 -0.10 -7.59 -6.91
CA GLY A 77 0.56 -6.32 -6.60
C GLY A 77 0.56 -6.01 -5.10
N ILE A 78 -0.60 -5.95 -4.49
CA ILE A 78 -0.74 -5.51 -3.09
C ILE A 78 -0.71 -6.70 -2.14
N GLY A 79 -1.49 -7.75 -2.42
CA GLY A 79 -1.65 -8.89 -1.51
C GLY A 79 -0.33 -9.60 -1.23
N ILE A 80 0.35 -10.08 -2.27
CA ILE A 80 1.63 -10.81 -2.14
C ILE A 80 2.71 -9.88 -1.57
N THR A 81 2.84 -8.68 -2.11
CA THR A 81 3.89 -7.74 -1.69
C THR A 81 3.76 -7.34 -0.21
N THR A 82 2.55 -6.99 0.23
CA THR A 82 2.30 -6.60 1.62
C THR A 82 2.48 -7.78 2.57
N THR A 83 2.00 -8.97 2.18
CA THR A 83 2.16 -10.18 3.00
C THR A 83 3.64 -10.57 3.11
N ALA A 84 4.41 -10.50 2.02
CA ALA A 84 5.84 -10.76 2.04
C ALA A 84 6.61 -9.75 2.91
N LEU A 85 6.25 -8.46 2.83
CA LEU A 85 6.83 -7.42 3.68
C LEU A 85 6.56 -7.71 5.16
N TYR A 86 5.33 -8.02 5.53
CA TYR A 86 4.99 -8.33 6.92
C TYR A 86 5.63 -9.64 7.39
N ALA A 87 5.70 -10.65 6.55
CA ALA A 87 6.39 -11.90 6.88
C ALA A 87 7.89 -11.67 7.15
N SER A 88 8.53 -10.74 6.43
CA SER A 88 9.94 -10.41 6.63
C SER A 88 10.25 -9.85 8.02
N TYR A 89 9.26 -9.25 8.72
CA TYR A 89 9.44 -8.72 10.09
C TYR A 89 9.73 -9.79 11.14
N ASN A 90 9.51 -11.07 10.82
CA ASN A 90 9.89 -12.19 11.67
C ASN A 90 11.38 -12.54 11.57
N TYR A 91 12.05 -12.11 10.49
CA TYR A 91 13.43 -12.49 10.18
C TYR A 91 14.42 -11.33 10.30
N ILE A 92 13.97 -10.12 10.00
CA ILE A 92 14.78 -8.90 10.02
C ILE A 92 14.07 -7.77 10.75
N SER A 93 14.80 -6.75 11.17
CA SER A 93 14.20 -5.60 11.83
C SER A 93 13.21 -4.87 10.89
N VAL A 94 12.14 -4.33 11.47
CA VAL A 94 11.10 -3.58 10.73
C VAL A 94 11.72 -2.43 9.92
N GLY A 95 12.69 -1.73 10.50
CA GLY A 95 13.40 -0.64 9.83
C GLY A 95 14.18 -1.12 8.61
N MET A 96 14.88 -2.25 8.70
CA MET A 96 15.62 -2.82 7.57
C MET A 96 14.66 -3.29 6.46
N ALA A 97 13.61 -4.03 6.82
CA ALA A 97 12.61 -4.51 5.87
C ALA A 97 11.93 -3.37 5.11
N THR A 98 11.51 -2.32 5.83
CA THR A 98 10.85 -1.16 5.23
C THR A 98 11.81 -0.34 4.36
N THR A 99 13.07 -0.16 4.77
CA THR A 99 14.07 0.53 3.97
C THR A 99 14.31 -0.19 2.64
N ILE A 100 14.47 -1.51 2.66
CA ILE A 100 14.62 -2.32 1.44
C ILE A 100 13.36 -2.22 0.58
N HIS A 101 12.19 -2.30 1.20
CA HIS A 101 10.93 -2.19 0.47
C HIS A 101 10.80 -0.84 -0.23
N PHE A 102 11.18 0.27 0.41
CA PHE A 102 11.09 1.61 -0.19
C PHE A 102 12.13 1.91 -1.28
N ILE A 103 12.97 0.96 -1.64
CA ILE A 103 13.84 1.07 -2.83
C ILE A 103 13.03 0.88 -4.13
N TYR A 104 11.85 0.22 -4.06
CA TYR A 104 11.05 -0.09 -5.25
C TYR A 104 10.74 1.11 -6.17
N PRO A 105 10.45 2.34 -5.68
CA PRO A 105 10.20 3.46 -6.56
C PRO A 105 11.42 3.83 -7.43
N CYS A 106 12.63 3.68 -6.88
CA CYS A 106 13.86 3.90 -7.64
C CYS A 106 14.01 2.84 -8.75
N VAL A 107 13.73 1.58 -8.42
CA VAL A 107 13.79 0.48 -9.40
C VAL A 107 12.77 0.72 -10.52
N VAL A 108 11.53 1.06 -10.17
CA VAL A 108 10.47 1.39 -11.15
C VAL A 108 10.90 2.57 -12.03
N TYR A 109 11.46 3.63 -11.45
CA TYR A 109 11.95 4.78 -12.20
C TYR A 109 13.03 4.39 -13.24
N PHE A 110 14.01 3.58 -12.85
CA PHE A 110 15.02 3.07 -13.77
C PHE A 110 14.42 2.20 -14.89
N ILE A 111 13.49 1.32 -14.55
CA ILE A 111 12.77 0.48 -15.52
C ILE A 111 11.99 1.35 -16.52
N CYS A 112 11.27 2.36 -16.05
CA CYS A 112 10.52 3.28 -16.92
C CYS A 112 11.43 4.01 -17.90
N ILE A 113 12.59 4.49 -17.47
CA ILE A 113 13.56 5.16 -18.37
C ILE A 113 14.13 4.17 -19.39
N LEU A 114 14.56 2.98 -18.94
CA LEU A 114 15.26 2.03 -19.80
C LEU A 114 14.34 1.35 -20.81
N PHE A 115 13.14 0.94 -20.39
CA PHE A 115 12.23 0.15 -21.22
C PHE A 115 11.16 1.00 -21.91
N PHE A 116 10.60 1.99 -21.26
CA PHE A 116 9.51 2.80 -21.81
C PHE A 116 10.01 4.12 -22.45
N LYS A 117 11.32 4.42 -22.36
CA LYS A 117 11.91 5.65 -22.94
C LYS A 117 11.14 6.92 -22.57
N GLU A 118 10.53 6.94 -21.37
CA GLU A 118 9.85 8.14 -20.90
C GLU A 118 10.87 9.27 -20.77
N LYS A 119 10.58 10.38 -21.48
CA LYS A 119 11.40 11.58 -21.39
C LYS A 119 11.29 12.18 -19.99
N LYS A 120 12.42 12.65 -19.48
CA LYS A 120 12.49 13.42 -18.22
C LYS A 120 11.57 14.62 -18.24
#